data_6c8b8023c02d9967d4a184a082444113
#
_entry.id   6c8b8023c02d9967d4a184a082444113
#
_cell.length_a   1.000
_cell.length_b   1.000
_cell.length_c   1.000
_cell.angle_alpha   90.00
_cell.angle_beta   90.00
_cell.angle_gamma   90.00
#
_symmetry.space_group_name_H-M   'P 1'
#
loop_
_entity.id
_entity.type
_entity.pdbx_description
1 polymer ?
#
loop_
_entity_poly.entity_id
_entity_poly.type
_entity_poly.pdbx_seq_one_letter_code
_entity_poly.pdbx_strand_id
1 'polypeptide(L)'
;MAAKGVIVEFDFAAMDGAKLLFETTRNFLQKLDGIPFDDRVEAQHLAGCNYQGAFVEYFPLVKTKKTAAKAAKDLADAFANGLKDAIPKSITQGFRNFVKTLSAKGVKVVIATRADISASEISAAFSPLLGDNIVLYHEESTTYGNVKWDVWRRACAANKLPPSVTLAVTGSGNGVKSALIAGIGSMVVVNPRTAYQDCSGADAIVKELNSESAKTALEILRV
;
A
#
# COMPACT_ATOMS: atom_id res chain seq x y z
N MET A 1 -12.00 -2.75 -27.84
CA MET A 1 -12.46 -2.54 -26.44
C MET A 1 -11.31 -1.93 -25.65
N ALA A 2 -11.58 -1.01 -24.73
CA ALA A 2 -10.54 -0.46 -23.84
C ALA A 2 -9.96 -1.57 -22.96
N ALA A 3 -8.65 -1.51 -22.73
CA ALA A 3 -7.97 -2.48 -21.86
C ALA A 3 -8.49 -2.33 -20.42
N LYS A 4 -8.96 -3.42 -19.83
CA LYS A 4 -9.35 -3.48 -18.43
C LYS A 4 -8.11 -3.66 -17.55
N GLY A 5 -8.10 -3.02 -16.40
CA GLY A 5 -6.93 -3.03 -15.52
C GLY A 5 -7.26 -3.24 -14.06
N VAL A 6 -6.30 -3.81 -13.34
CA VAL A 6 -6.29 -3.86 -11.87
C VAL A 6 -5.00 -3.24 -11.39
N ILE A 7 -5.09 -2.23 -10.52
CA ILE A 7 -3.94 -1.63 -9.85
C ILE A 7 -3.94 -2.11 -8.40
N VAL A 8 -2.92 -2.86 -8.02
CA VAL A 8 -2.76 -3.37 -6.65
C VAL A 8 -1.83 -2.46 -5.87
N GLU A 9 -2.32 -1.83 -4.82
CA GLU A 9 -1.50 -1.17 -3.80
C GLU A 9 -0.76 -2.24 -3.00
N PHE A 10 0.40 -2.66 -3.50
CA PHE A 10 1.15 -3.77 -2.93
C PHE A 10 1.45 -3.58 -1.44
N ASP A 11 1.83 -2.37 -1.07
CA ASP A 11 2.32 -2.03 0.26
C ASP A 11 1.30 -2.25 1.38
N PHE A 12 -0.01 -2.21 1.07
CA PHE A 12 -1.07 -2.38 2.06
C PHE A 12 -2.08 -3.49 1.72
N ALA A 13 -2.19 -3.89 0.46
CA ALA A 13 -3.12 -4.93 0.05
C ALA A 13 -2.50 -6.33 -0.02
N ALA A 14 -1.24 -6.44 -0.43
CA ALA A 14 -0.52 -7.70 -0.53
C ALA A 14 0.51 -7.86 0.61
N MET A 15 1.11 -6.76 1.03
CA MET A 15 2.01 -6.67 2.17
C MET A 15 1.29 -6.02 3.35
N ASP A 16 1.53 -6.49 4.56
CA ASP A 16 1.05 -5.84 5.78
C ASP A 16 1.96 -4.66 6.17
N GLY A 17 1.97 -3.64 5.30
CA GLY A 17 2.76 -2.43 5.50
C GLY A 17 2.31 -1.64 6.72
N ALA A 18 1.03 -1.69 7.07
CA ALA A 18 0.50 -1.05 8.27
C ALA A 18 1.12 -1.67 9.54
N LYS A 19 1.21 -3.00 9.60
CA LYS A 19 1.86 -3.70 10.73
C LYS A 19 3.36 -3.39 10.78
N LEU A 20 4.05 -3.48 9.65
CA LEU A 20 5.49 -3.19 9.58
C LEU A 20 5.78 -1.77 10.10
N LEU A 21 4.98 -0.82 9.67
CA LEU A 21 5.12 0.57 10.04
C LEU A 21 4.87 0.79 11.55
N PHE A 22 3.83 0.18 12.09
CA PHE A 22 3.54 0.22 13.52
C PHE A 22 4.69 -0.37 14.35
N GLU A 23 5.16 -1.56 14.02
CA GLU A 23 6.22 -2.24 14.76
C GLU A 23 7.53 -1.48 14.69
N THR A 24 7.89 -0.95 13.51
CA THR A 24 9.08 -0.13 13.34
C THR A 24 9.01 1.13 14.19
N THR A 25 7.87 1.84 14.17
CA THR A 25 7.66 3.05 14.97
C THR A 25 7.70 2.74 16.46
N ARG A 26 7.04 1.69 16.90
CA ARG A 26 7.04 1.26 18.30
C ARG A 26 8.46 0.96 18.78
N ASN A 27 9.20 0.15 18.04
CA ASN A 27 10.57 -0.23 18.39
C ASN A 27 11.52 0.98 18.38
N PHE A 28 11.29 1.93 17.48
CA PHE A 28 12.06 3.16 17.43
C PHE A 28 11.77 4.05 18.63
N LEU A 29 10.52 4.28 18.99
CA LEU A 29 10.11 5.13 20.12
C LEU A 29 10.50 4.54 21.47
N GLN A 30 10.46 3.24 21.65
CA GLN A 30 10.95 2.57 22.87
C GLN A 30 12.41 2.89 23.15
N LYS A 31 13.24 3.07 22.12
CA LYS A 31 14.66 3.43 22.25
C LYS A 31 14.88 4.91 22.60
N LEU A 32 13.85 5.74 22.55
CA LEU A 32 13.93 7.17 22.81
C LEU A 32 13.49 7.55 24.23
N ASP A 33 13.22 6.57 25.11
CA ASP A 33 12.70 6.79 26.48
C ASP A 33 11.46 7.69 26.51
N GLY A 34 10.58 7.52 25.54
CA GLY A 34 9.41 8.36 25.31
C GLY A 34 8.11 7.79 25.85
N ILE A 35 7.02 8.38 25.41
CA ILE A 35 5.66 7.92 25.69
C ILE A 35 5.46 6.56 25.00
N PRO A 36 4.84 5.56 25.69
CA PRO A 36 4.53 4.28 25.08
C PRO A 36 3.72 4.46 23.79
N PHE A 37 4.15 3.80 22.72
CA PHE A 37 3.46 3.78 21.45
C PHE A 37 2.61 2.49 21.36
N ASP A 38 1.31 2.66 21.35
CA ASP A 38 0.31 1.60 21.28
C ASP A 38 -0.69 1.87 20.14
N ASP A 39 -1.66 0.98 19.97
CA ASP A 39 -2.70 1.07 18.92
C ASP A 39 -3.52 2.36 19.05
N ARG A 40 -3.74 2.86 20.27
CA ARG A 40 -4.49 4.10 20.51
C ARG A 40 -3.70 5.32 20.03
N VAL A 41 -2.42 5.38 20.37
CA VAL A 41 -1.52 6.47 19.93
C VAL A 41 -1.39 6.47 18.41
N GLU A 42 -1.24 5.28 17.78
CA GLU A 42 -1.25 5.16 16.33
C GLU A 42 -2.54 5.72 15.73
N ALA A 43 -3.70 5.28 16.23
CA ALA A 43 -4.99 5.70 15.72
C ALA A 43 -5.22 7.22 15.86
N GLN A 44 -4.75 7.81 16.94
CA GLN A 44 -4.93 9.25 17.22
C GLN A 44 -3.98 10.15 16.42
N HIS A 45 -2.74 9.71 16.21
CA HIS A 45 -1.68 10.61 15.73
C HIS A 45 -1.07 10.19 14.38
N LEU A 46 -1.11 8.91 14.02
CA LEU A 46 -0.41 8.42 12.84
C LEU A 46 -1.32 7.83 11.78
N ALA A 47 -2.49 7.35 12.17
CA ALA A 47 -3.40 6.72 11.23
C ALA A 47 -3.91 7.73 10.19
N GLY A 48 -3.61 7.45 8.95
CA GLY A 48 -4.03 8.31 7.84
C GLY A 48 -3.12 9.51 7.59
N CYS A 49 -2.08 9.70 8.37
CA CYS A 49 -1.14 10.78 8.22
C CYS A 49 0.10 10.38 7.39
N ASN A 50 0.70 11.38 6.79
CA ASN A 50 2.08 11.31 6.37
C ASN A 50 2.95 11.15 7.63
N TYR A 51 3.75 10.08 7.69
CA TYR A 51 4.56 9.76 8.87
C TYR A 51 5.52 10.89 9.29
N GLN A 52 6.08 11.61 8.34
CA GLN A 52 6.94 12.75 8.67
C GLN A 52 6.15 13.87 9.34
N GLY A 53 4.94 14.20 8.85
CA GLY A 53 4.08 15.20 9.45
C GLY A 53 3.56 14.79 10.82
N ALA A 54 3.02 13.58 10.92
CA ALA A 54 2.54 13.03 12.19
C ALA A 54 3.64 12.92 13.25
N PHE A 55 4.86 12.60 12.82
CA PHE A 55 6.00 12.50 13.73
C PHE A 55 6.40 13.87 14.29
N VAL A 56 6.28 14.93 13.51
CA VAL A 56 6.51 16.31 13.98
C VAL A 56 5.53 16.70 15.08
N GLU A 57 4.24 16.30 14.95
CA GLU A 57 3.22 16.57 15.98
C GLU A 57 3.41 15.71 17.23
N TYR A 58 3.74 14.43 17.04
CA TYR A 58 3.92 13.49 18.15
C TYR A 58 5.25 13.67 18.88
N PHE A 59 6.30 14.08 18.19
CA PHE A 59 7.67 14.17 18.71
C PHE A 59 7.84 15.08 19.92
N PRO A 60 7.15 16.22 20.07
CA PRO A 60 7.22 17.05 21.27
C PRO A 60 6.78 16.33 22.55
N LEU A 61 6.01 15.23 22.41
CA LEU A 61 5.56 14.40 23.53
C LEU A 61 6.62 13.39 23.98
N VAL A 62 7.70 13.21 23.20
CA VAL A 62 8.79 12.26 23.45
C VAL A 62 9.98 12.98 24.06
N LYS A 63 10.42 12.54 25.23
CA LYS A 63 11.62 13.09 25.90
C LYS A 63 12.88 12.57 25.22
N THR A 64 13.48 13.35 24.34
CA THR A 64 14.70 12.96 23.62
C THR A 64 15.58 14.17 23.35
N LYS A 65 16.89 13.91 23.19
CA LYS A 65 17.88 14.91 22.76
C LYS A 65 17.95 15.05 21.23
N LYS A 66 17.26 14.18 20.46
CA LYS A 66 17.24 14.27 19.00
C LYS A 66 16.30 15.38 18.55
N THR A 67 16.61 15.99 17.40
CA THR A 67 15.65 16.88 16.73
C THR A 67 14.57 16.04 16.03
N ALA A 68 13.37 16.60 15.88
CA ALA A 68 12.28 15.94 15.17
C ALA A 68 12.67 15.49 13.75
N ALA A 69 13.40 16.34 13.01
CA ALA A 69 13.86 16.04 11.67
C ALA A 69 14.82 14.83 11.62
N LYS A 70 15.78 14.77 12.57
CA LYS A 70 16.71 13.63 12.66
C LYS A 70 15.98 12.35 13.04
N ALA A 71 15.04 12.43 13.97
CA ALA A 71 14.26 11.26 14.38
C ALA A 71 13.35 10.76 13.26
N ALA A 72 12.71 11.66 12.49
CA ALA A 72 11.90 11.29 11.33
C ALA A 72 12.75 10.59 10.25
N LYS A 73 13.96 11.08 10.00
CA LYS A 73 14.89 10.42 9.07
C LYS A 73 15.32 9.03 9.57
N ASP A 74 15.75 8.91 10.82
CA ASP A 74 16.19 7.64 11.40
C ASP A 74 15.04 6.60 11.36
N LEU A 75 13.77 7.03 11.55
CA LEU A 75 12.59 6.18 11.43
C LEU A 75 12.35 5.76 9.97
N ALA A 76 12.47 6.68 9.03
CA ALA A 76 12.33 6.38 7.61
C ALA A 76 13.38 5.36 7.14
N ASP A 77 14.64 5.55 7.54
CA ASP A 77 15.73 4.61 7.23
C ASP A 77 15.46 3.21 7.84
N ALA A 78 14.98 3.16 9.09
CA ALA A 78 14.63 1.89 9.75
C ALA A 78 13.46 1.19 9.02
N PHE A 79 12.48 1.96 8.57
CA PHE A 79 11.36 1.43 7.82
C PHE A 79 11.78 0.92 6.42
N ALA A 80 12.60 1.67 5.70
CA ALA A 80 13.13 1.26 4.39
C ALA A 80 13.91 -0.07 4.50
N ASN A 81 14.72 -0.24 5.56
CA ASN A 81 15.39 -1.52 5.81
C ASN A 81 14.40 -2.68 6.08
N GLY A 82 13.33 -2.41 6.84
CA GLY A 82 12.26 -3.40 7.05
C GLY A 82 11.54 -3.81 5.76
N LEU A 83 11.34 -2.86 4.84
CA LEU A 83 10.73 -3.12 3.53
C LEU A 83 11.55 -4.09 2.68
N LYS A 84 12.88 -3.98 2.66
CA LYS A 84 13.76 -4.89 1.92
C LYS A 84 13.53 -6.36 2.29
N ASP A 85 13.27 -6.62 3.56
CA ASP A 85 12.99 -7.96 4.07
C ASP A 85 11.52 -8.38 3.87
N ALA A 86 10.59 -7.43 3.98
CA ALA A 86 9.15 -7.71 3.93
C ALA A 86 8.63 -7.95 2.51
N ILE A 87 9.12 -7.20 1.52
CA ILE A 87 8.62 -7.28 0.13
C ILE A 87 8.74 -8.70 -0.44
N PRO A 88 9.90 -9.37 -0.43
CA PRO A 88 10.02 -10.72 -0.97
C PRO A 88 9.10 -11.73 -0.27
N LYS A 89 8.94 -11.61 1.05
CA LYS A 89 8.08 -12.49 1.87
C LYS A 89 6.61 -12.29 1.58
N SER A 90 6.22 -11.09 1.17
CA SER A 90 4.82 -10.71 0.87
C SER A 90 4.38 -11.13 -0.53
N ILE A 91 5.30 -11.53 -1.40
CA ILE A 91 5.00 -12.14 -2.70
C ILE A 91 4.60 -13.61 -2.48
N THR A 92 3.51 -13.81 -1.76
CA THR A 92 2.97 -15.13 -1.40
C THR A 92 2.45 -15.89 -2.60
N GLN A 93 2.20 -17.20 -2.44
CA GLN A 93 1.56 -18.01 -3.48
C GLN A 93 0.15 -17.50 -3.78
N GLY A 94 -0.59 -17.02 -2.77
CA GLY A 94 -1.91 -16.42 -2.94
C GLY A 94 -1.85 -15.19 -3.87
N PHE A 95 -0.94 -14.26 -3.58
CA PHE A 95 -0.73 -13.08 -4.42
C PHE A 95 -0.30 -13.44 -5.86
N ARG A 96 0.61 -14.41 -6.01
CA ARG A 96 1.00 -14.93 -7.33
C ARG A 96 -0.20 -15.48 -8.12
N ASN A 97 -1.05 -16.25 -7.45
CA ASN A 97 -2.25 -16.80 -8.07
C ASN A 97 -3.24 -15.69 -8.45
N PHE A 98 -3.42 -14.68 -7.59
CA PHE A 98 -4.26 -13.52 -7.87
C PHE A 98 -3.85 -12.83 -9.18
N VAL A 99 -2.59 -12.39 -9.27
CA VAL A 99 -2.12 -11.65 -10.45
C VAL A 99 -2.11 -12.50 -11.72
N LYS A 100 -1.76 -13.79 -11.63
CA LYS A 100 -1.77 -14.72 -12.77
C LYS A 100 -3.18 -15.01 -13.27
N THR A 101 -4.15 -15.17 -12.36
CA THR A 101 -5.55 -15.40 -12.73
C THR A 101 -6.11 -14.22 -13.53
N LEU A 102 -5.85 -12.99 -13.10
CA LEU A 102 -6.25 -11.77 -13.81
C LEU A 102 -5.56 -11.66 -15.18
N SER A 103 -4.25 -11.85 -15.22
CA SER A 103 -3.46 -11.76 -16.44
C SER A 103 -3.89 -12.79 -17.48
N ALA A 104 -4.21 -14.04 -17.08
CA ALA A 104 -4.70 -15.09 -17.94
C ALA A 104 -6.05 -14.76 -18.59
N LYS A 105 -6.80 -13.81 -18.05
CA LYS A 105 -8.06 -13.28 -18.61
C LYS A 105 -7.86 -12.00 -19.42
N GLY A 106 -6.63 -11.64 -19.72
CA GLY A 106 -6.29 -10.46 -20.50
C GLY A 106 -6.42 -9.13 -19.74
N VAL A 107 -6.58 -9.18 -18.41
CA VAL A 107 -6.59 -7.99 -17.57
C VAL A 107 -5.16 -7.55 -17.32
N LYS A 108 -4.88 -6.26 -17.54
CA LYS A 108 -3.58 -5.69 -17.20
C LYS A 108 -3.49 -5.48 -15.68
N VAL A 109 -2.49 -6.11 -15.05
CA VAL A 109 -2.24 -5.99 -13.61
C VAL A 109 -1.06 -5.06 -13.39
N VAL A 110 -1.29 -3.99 -12.65
CA VAL A 110 -0.26 -3.03 -12.25
C VAL A 110 0.01 -3.23 -10.77
N ILE A 111 1.19 -3.70 -10.43
CA ILE A 111 1.66 -3.79 -9.04
C ILE A 111 2.24 -2.43 -8.69
N ALA A 112 1.50 -1.66 -7.89
CA ALA A 112 1.90 -0.33 -7.49
C ALA A 112 2.56 -0.37 -6.10
N THR A 113 3.74 0.20 -5.98
CA THR A 113 4.45 0.34 -4.70
C THR A 113 5.09 1.72 -4.58
N ARG A 114 5.12 2.25 -3.36
CA ARG A 114 5.79 3.48 -2.97
C ARG A 114 6.88 3.21 -1.93
N ALA A 115 7.33 1.94 -1.88
CA ALA A 115 8.39 1.55 -0.97
C ALA A 115 9.64 2.40 -1.22
N ASP A 116 10.16 3.02 -0.16
CA ASP A 116 11.34 3.89 -0.22
C ASP A 116 12.62 3.03 -0.17
N ILE A 117 12.79 2.25 -1.23
CA ILE A 117 13.99 1.47 -1.53
C ILE A 117 14.33 1.64 -3.01
N SER A 118 15.53 1.27 -3.42
CA SER A 118 15.96 1.50 -4.80
C SER A 118 15.08 0.78 -5.83
N ALA A 119 14.87 1.41 -6.98
CA ALA A 119 14.08 0.84 -8.08
C ALA A 119 14.64 -0.52 -8.55
N SER A 120 15.96 -0.72 -8.47
CA SER A 120 16.61 -1.99 -8.82
C SER A 120 16.25 -3.10 -7.84
N GLU A 121 16.23 -2.84 -6.53
CA GLU A 121 15.84 -3.81 -5.50
C GLU A 121 14.37 -4.22 -5.66
N ILE A 122 13.48 -3.24 -5.90
CA ILE A 122 12.07 -3.50 -6.17
C ILE A 122 11.90 -4.34 -7.44
N SER A 123 12.52 -3.94 -8.54
CA SER A 123 12.43 -4.67 -9.81
C SER A 123 12.94 -6.10 -9.68
N ALA A 124 14.02 -6.32 -8.94
CA ALA A 124 14.56 -7.67 -8.69
C ALA A 124 13.55 -8.53 -7.91
N ALA A 125 12.89 -7.97 -6.89
CA ALA A 125 11.92 -8.71 -6.07
C ALA A 125 10.68 -9.16 -6.89
N PHE A 126 10.21 -8.32 -7.81
CA PHE A 126 9.02 -8.60 -8.62
C PHE A 126 9.32 -9.31 -9.94
N SER A 127 10.57 -9.37 -10.39
CA SER A 127 10.94 -9.92 -11.70
C SER A 127 10.31 -11.30 -12.01
N PRO A 128 10.15 -12.25 -11.05
CA PRO A 128 9.53 -13.55 -11.32
C PRO A 128 8.02 -13.49 -11.62
N LEU A 129 7.39 -12.33 -11.39
CA LEU A 129 5.96 -12.12 -11.65
C LEU A 129 5.68 -11.31 -12.90
N LEU A 130 6.65 -10.48 -13.32
CA LEU A 130 6.45 -9.53 -14.41
C LEU A 130 6.30 -10.25 -15.76
N GLY A 131 5.53 -9.64 -16.66
CA GLY A 131 5.27 -10.16 -18.00
C GLY A 131 4.38 -9.19 -18.77
N ASP A 132 3.89 -9.60 -19.94
CA ASP A 132 3.15 -8.73 -20.86
C ASP A 132 1.98 -7.99 -20.21
N ASN A 133 1.23 -8.68 -19.34
CA ASN A 133 0.05 -8.13 -18.65
C ASN A 133 0.28 -7.88 -17.15
N ILE A 134 1.46 -8.11 -16.61
CA ILE A 134 1.79 -7.86 -15.21
C ILE A 134 2.99 -6.93 -15.18
N VAL A 135 2.77 -5.69 -14.77
CA VAL A 135 3.78 -4.64 -14.76
C VAL A 135 3.95 -4.05 -13.37
N LEU A 136 5.13 -3.54 -13.09
CA LEU A 136 5.46 -2.82 -11.88
C LEU A 136 5.31 -1.32 -12.13
N TYR A 137 4.66 -0.64 -11.19
CA TYR A 137 4.64 0.81 -11.10
C TYR A 137 5.26 1.22 -9.76
N HIS A 138 6.49 1.70 -9.81
CA HIS A 138 7.17 2.23 -8.63
C HIS A 138 7.14 3.75 -8.67
N GLU A 139 6.65 4.34 -7.61
CA GLU A 139 6.66 5.78 -7.41
C GLU A 139 7.55 6.09 -6.22
N GLU A 140 8.71 6.68 -6.48
CA GLU A 140 9.57 7.18 -5.43
C GLU A 140 8.83 8.26 -4.64
N SER A 141 8.59 7.99 -3.38
CA SER A 141 7.86 8.87 -2.48
C SER A 141 8.69 9.18 -1.26
N THR A 142 8.95 10.46 -1.04
CA THR A 142 9.57 10.94 0.21
C THR A 142 8.61 10.85 1.40
N THR A 143 7.35 10.50 1.15
CA THR A 143 6.28 10.44 2.16
C THR A 143 5.54 9.13 2.07
N TYR A 144 5.97 8.14 2.83
CA TYR A 144 5.23 6.89 2.98
C TYR A 144 3.93 7.14 3.75
N GLY A 145 2.83 6.63 3.25
CA GLY A 145 1.50 6.82 3.86
C GLY A 145 0.38 6.46 2.90
N ASN A 146 -0.82 6.90 3.18
CA ASN A 146 -2.00 6.57 2.37
C ASN A 146 -1.85 6.99 0.91
N VAL A 147 -2.32 6.13 0.01
CA VAL A 147 -2.39 6.43 -1.42
C VAL A 147 -3.29 7.64 -1.63
N LYS A 148 -2.78 8.64 -2.33
CA LYS A 148 -3.56 9.78 -2.76
C LYS A 148 -4.19 9.50 -4.12
N TRP A 149 -5.31 10.16 -4.41
CA TRP A 149 -6.04 10.01 -5.68
C TRP A 149 -5.18 10.25 -6.94
N ASP A 150 -4.20 11.11 -6.86
CA ASP A 150 -3.29 11.41 -7.96
C ASP A 150 -2.33 10.25 -8.27
N VAL A 151 -1.97 9.44 -7.29
CA VAL A 151 -1.16 8.22 -7.50
C VAL A 151 -1.93 7.24 -8.38
N TRP A 152 -3.21 7.02 -8.09
CA TRP A 152 -4.06 6.17 -8.91
C TRP A 152 -4.14 6.67 -10.36
N ARG A 153 -4.35 7.97 -10.53
CA ARG A 153 -4.39 8.59 -11.86
C ARG A 153 -3.07 8.48 -12.60
N ARG A 154 -1.94 8.71 -11.94
CA ARG A 154 -0.61 8.55 -12.55
C ARG A 154 -0.35 7.10 -12.94
N ALA A 155 -0.69 6.13 -12.09
CA ALA A 155 -0.56 4.71 -12.41
C ALA A 155 -1.43 4.33 -13.62
N CYS A 156 -2.67 4.82 -13.69
CA CYS A 156 -3.53 4.66 -14.85
C CYS A 156 -2.90 5.24 -16.12
N ALA A 157 -2.45 6.48 -16.07
CA ALA A 157 -1.86 7.19 -17.23
C ALA A 157 -0.59 6.49 -17.72
N ALA A 158 0.33 6.16 -16.82
CA ALA A 158 1.57 5.45 -17.13
C ALA A 158 1.33 4.09 -17.81
N ASN A 159 0.21 3.45 -17.47
CA ASN A 159 -0.13 2.13 -17.98
C ASN A 159 -1.21 2.14 -19.07
N LYS A 160 -1.65 3.32 -19.52
CA LYS A 160 -2.69 3.51 -20.54
C LYS A 160 -4.01 2.82 -20.17
N LEU A 161 -4.39 2.87 -18.88
CA LEU A 161 -5.61 2.31 -18.35
C LEU A 161 -6.66 3.42 -18.16
N PRO A 162 -7.85 3.31 -18.77
CA PRO A 162 -8.95 4.22 -18.49
C PRO A 162 -9.48 4.01 -17.06
N PRO A 163 -9.66 5.06 -16.25
CA PRO A 163 -10.18 4.93 -14.88
C PRO A 163 -11.50 4.16 -14.79
N SER A 164 -12.43 4.40 -15.72
CA SER A 164 -13.77 3.79 -15.73
C SER A 164 -13.81 2.27 -15.91
N VAL A 165 -12.72 1.64 -16.34
CA VAL A 165 -12.58 0.19 -16.50
C VAL A 165 -11.37 -0.34 -15.72
N THR A 166 -10.96 0.39 -14.69
CA THR A 166 -9.86 0.03 -13.80
C THR A 166 -10.40 -0.19 -12.39
N LEU A 167 -9.86 -1.20 -11.70
CA LEU A 167 -10.15 -1.53 -10.32
C LEU A 167 -8.89 -1.31 -9.48
N ALA A 168 -9.01 -0.53 -8.41
CA ALA A 168 -7.98 -0.38 -7.39
C ALA A 168 -8.14 -1.46 -6.31
N VAL A 169 -7.05 -2.12 -5.94
CA VAL A 169 -7.01 -3.07 -4.82
C VAL A 169 -6.17 -2.45 -3.72
N THR A 170 -6.79 -2.18 -2.58
CA THR A 170 -6.18 -1.45 -1.46
C THR A 170 -6.39 -2.16 -0.13
N GLY A 171 -5.58 -1.87 0.86
CA GLY A 171 -5.71 -2.38 2.23
C GLY A 171 -6.31 -1.38 3.22
N SER A 172 -6.95 -0.28 2.75
CA SER A 172 -7.40 0.79 3.65
C SER A 172 -8.63 1.55 3.13
N GLY A 173 -9.45 2.07 4.06
CA GLY A 173 -10.56 2.96 3.71
C GLY A 173 -10.10 4.26 3.05
N ASN A 174 -8.91 4.76 3.40
CA ASN A 174 -8.32 5.90 2.72
C ASN A 174 -7.97 5.60 1.26
N GLY A 175 -7.52 4.37 0.97
CA GLY A 175 -7.31 3.89 -0.40
C GLY A 175 -8.62 3.85 -1.19
N VAL A 176 -9.74 3.42 -0.57
CA VAL A 176 -11.09 3.47 -1.17
C VAL A 176 -11.49 4.90 -1.54
N LYS A 177 -11.42 5.82 -0.57
CA LYS A 177 -11.74 7.24 -0.82
C LYS A 177 -10.90 7.84 -1.94
N SER A 178 -9.62 7.51 -1.95
CA SER A 178 -8.69 7.97 -3.00
C SER A 178 -9.05 7.40 -4.38
N ALA A 179 -9.44 6.12 -4.47
CA ALA A 179 -9.86 5.48 -5.71
C ALA A 179 -11.18 6.11 -6.23
N LEU A 180 -12.15 6.33 -5.35
CA LEU A 180 -13.40 7.02 -5.69
C LEU A 180 -13.15 8.42 -6.28
N ILE A 181 -12.30 9.22 -5.64
CA ILE A 181 -11.93 10.57 -6.14
C ILE A 181 -11.21 10.47 -7.50
N ALA A 182 -10.46 9.40 -7.74
CA ALA A 182 -9.81 9.15 -9.02
C ALA A 182 -10.78 8.67 -10.11
N GLY A 183 -12.01 8.31 -9.76
CA GLY A 183 -13.01 7.75 -10.69
C GLY A 183 -12.73 6.27 -11.00
N ILE A 184 -12.17 5.51 -10.07
CA ILE A 184 -11.75 4.11 -10.19
C ILE A 184 -12.57 3.29 -9.21
N GLY A 185 -13.08 2.11 -9.62
CA GLY A 185 -13.67 1.13 -8.71
C GLY A 185 -12.65 0.61 -7.69
N SER A 186 -13.10 0.08 -6.56
CA SER A 186 -12.19 -0.39 -5.52
C SER A 186 -12.58 -1.70 -4.86
N MET A 187 -11.58 -2.54 -4.59
CA MET A 187 -11.68 -3.74 -3.78
C MET A 187 -10.74 -3.63 -2.58
N VAL A 188 -11.25 -3.92 -1.40
CA VAL A 188 -10.48 -3.81 -0.14
C VAL A 188 -10.03 -5.19 0.32
N VAL A 189 -8.75 -5.31 0.66
CA VAL A 189 -8.22 -6.43 1.42
C VAL A 189 -8.26 -6.07 2.91
N VAL A 190 -8.97 -6.87 3.71
CA VAL A 190 -9.13 -6.60 5.14
C VAL A 190 -7.77 -6.61 5.84
N ASN A 191 -7.46 -5.53 6.54
CA ASN A 191 -6.30 -5.43 7.40
C ASN A 191 -6.75 -5.03 8.82
N PRO A 192 -6.39 -5.79 9.86
CA PRO A 192 -6.79 -5.48 11.24
C PRO A 192 -6.40 -4.06 11.69
N ARG A 193 -5.29 -3.53 11.19
CA ARG A 193 -4.80 -2.19 11.57
C ARG A 193 -5.51 -1.05 10.86
N THR A 194 -6.25 -1.35 9.79
CA THR A 194 -7.06 -0.36 9.06
C THR A 194 -8.56 -0.64 9.16
N ALA A 195 -8.96 -1.66 9.91
CA ALA A 195 -10.35 -2.10 10.04
C ALA A 195 -11.29 -1.04 10.67
N TYR A 196 -10.76 -0.07 11.39
CA TYR A 196 -11.52 1.07 11.93
C TYR A 196 -11.84 2.13 10.87
N GLN A 197 -11.19 2.07 9.71
CA GLN A 197 -11.43 3.02 8.61
C GLN A 197 -12.72 2.68 7.87
N ASP A 198 -13.41 3.71 7.43
CA ASP A 198 -14.60 3.57 6.62
C ASP A 198 -14.25 3.08 5.21
N CYS A 199 -14.69 1.87 4.89
CA CYS A 199 -14.56 1.25 3.57
C CYS A 199 -15.87 1.32 2.77
N SER A 200 -16.86 2.11 3.18
CA SER A 200 -18.07 2.32 2.41
C SER A 200 -17.76 2.90 1.04
N GLY A 201 -18.40 2.38 0.01
CA GLY A 201 -18.11 2.72 -1.37
C GLY A 201 -17.08 1.82 -2.06
N ALA A 202 -16.52 0.82 -1.38
CA ALA A 202 -15.80 -0.26 -2.05
C ALA A 202 -16.78 -1.19 -2.78
N ASP A 203 -16.42 -1.63 -3.98
CA ASP A 203 -17.21 -2.58 -4.78
C ASP A 203 -17.17 -4.00 -4.17
N ALA A 204 -16.09 -4.34 -3.47
CA ALA A 204 -15.96 -5.58 -2.71
C ALA A 204 -14.97 -5.48 -1.57
N ILE A 205 -15.17 -6.33 -0.54
CA ILE A 205 -14.26 -6.53 0.58
C ILE A 205 -13.86 -8.00 0.61
N VAL A 206 -12.56 -8.28 0.59
CA VAL A 206 -11.99 -9.63 0.58
C VAL A 206 -11.02 -9.81 1.73
N LYS A 207 -10.81 -11.07 2.17
CA LYS A 207 -9.91 -11.38 3.28
C LYS A 207 -8.44 -11.39 2.89
N GLU A 208 -8.15 -11.83 1.65
CA GLU A 208 -6.79 -12.01 1.14
C GLU A 208 -6.77 -12.01 -0.37
N LEU A 209 -5.59 -11.85 -0.94
CA LEU A 209 -5.36 -11.97 -2.39
C LEU A 209 -5.05 -13.42 -2.76
N ASN A 210 -5.95 -14.03 -3.53
CA ASN A 210 -5.84 -15.40 -4.05
C ASN A 210 -6.65 -15.54 -5.34
N SER A 211 -6.78 -16.76 -5.86
CA SER A 211 -7.58 -17.01 -7.09
C SER A 211 -9.05 -16.65 -6.93
N GLU A 212 -9.63 -16.76 -5.72
CA GLU A 212 -11.02 -16.45 -5.46
C GLU A 212 -11.29 -14.95 -5.49
N SER A 213 -10.44 -14.16 -4.81
CA SER A 213 -10.52 -12.70 -4.90
C SER A 213 -10.21 -12.17 -6.29
N ALA A 214 -9.43 -12.91 -7.10
CA ALA A 214 -9.26 -12.58 -8.52
C ALA A 214 -10.54 -12.75 -9.32
N LYS A 215 -11.36 -13.78 -9.04
CA LYS A 215 -12.69 -13.94 -9.69
C LYS A 215 -13.59 -12.77 -9.31
N THR A 216 -13.65 -12.38 -8.04
CA THR A 216 -14.40 -11.19 -7.61
C THR A 216 -13.97 -9.94 -8.38
N ALA A 217 -12.66 -9.72 -8.56
CA ALA A 217 -12.17 -8.59 -9.35
C ALA A 217 -12.61 -8.67 -10.84
N LEU A 218 -12.63 -9.88 -11.43
CA LEU A 218 -13.12 -10.10 -12.81
C LEU A 218 -14.61 -9.81 -12.93
N GLU A 219 -15.41 -10.20 -11.95
CA GLU A 219 -16.86 -9.92 -11.91
C GLU A 219 -17.12 -8.41 -11.85
N ILE A 220 -16.43 -7.66 -10.98
CA ILE A 220 -16.54 -6.19 -10.91
C ILE A 220 -16.18 -5.57 -12.26
N LEU A 221 -15.12 -6.04 -12.89
CA LEU A 221 -14.67 -5.56 -14.19
C LEU A 221 -15.55 -6.10 -15.35
N ARG A 222 -16.47 -7.00 -15.09
CA ARG A 222 -17.32 -7.68 -16.11
C ARG A 222 -16.48 -8.33 -17.23
N VAL A 223 -15.49 -9.12 -16.83
CA VAL A 223 -14.60 -9.89 -17.72
C VAL A 223 -15.09 -11.33 -17.84
#